data_068730801eca6a96ec4efec7dddc528c
#
_entry.id   068730801eca6a96ec4efec7dddc528c
#
_cell.length_a   1.000
_cell.length_b   1.000
_cell.length_c   1.000
_cell.angle_alpha   90.00
_cell.angle_beta   90.00
_cell.angle_gamma   90.00
#
_symmetry.space_group_name_H-M   'P 1'
#
loop_
_entity.id
_entity.type
_entity.pdbx_description
1 polymer ?
#
loop_
_entity_poly.entity_id
_entity_poly.type
_entity_poly.pdbx_seq_one_letter_code
_entity_poly.pdbx_strand_id
1 'polypeptide(L)'
;MVYIYTLKLQKDKYYVGKTNNPEFRLNSHFNSNGSEWTRKYKPIKVIEIKNNCDNYDEDKITRQYMDKYGINNVRGGSFVSIKLDKATLDTLKKM
;
A
#
# COMPACT_ATOMS: atom_id res chain seq x y z
N MET A 1 -12.05 -7.75 12.48
CA MET A 1 -11.90 -6.55 11.66
C MET A 1 -10.46 -6.11 11.63
N VAL A 2 -10.05 -5.48 10.56
CA VAL A 2 -8.66 -5.06 10.39
C VAL A 2 -8.58 -3.55 10.22
N TYR A 3 -7.39 -3.03 10.39
CA TYR A 3 -7.05 -1.65 10.07
C TYR A 3 -6.38 -1.63 8.69
N ILE A 4 -6.70 -0.61 7.90
CA ILE A 4 -6.00 -0.35 6.65
C ILE A 4 -5.28 0.99 6.79
N TYR A 5 -3.97 0.97 6.56
CA TYR A 5 -3.14 2.15 6.68
C TYR A 5 -2.52 2.51 5.33
N THR A 6 -2.28 3.79 5.12
CA THR A 6 -1.60 4.29 3.93
C THR A 6 -0.38 5.09 4.34
N LEU A 7 0.75 4.75 3.76
CA LEU A 7 2.03 5.43 4.00
C LEU A 7 2.43 6.25 2.79
N LYS A 8 2.94 7.44 3.03
CA LYS A 8 3.68 8.17 2.02
C LYS A 8 5.15 7.77 2.12
N LEU A 9 5.74 7.44 0.99
CA LEU A 9 7.11 6.98 0.88
C LEU A 9 7.95 8.01 0.12
N GLN A 10 9.26 7.79 0.09
CA GLN A 10 10.19 8.60 -0.70
C GLN A 10 9.80 8.58 -2.19
N LYS A 11 10.15 9.65 -2.92
CA LYS A 11 9.93 9.80 -4.37
C LYS A 11 8.46 9.72 -4.77
N ASP A 12 7.57 10.23 -3.90
CA ASP A 12 6.13 10.25 -4.14
C ASP A 12 5.53 8.86 -4.39
N LYS A 13 6.05 7.85 -3.70
CA LYS A 13 5.48 6.52 -3.71
C LYS A 13 4.57 6.35 -2.50
N TYR A 14 3.68 5.35 -2.57
CA TYR A 14 2.67 5.10 -1.54
C TYR A 14 2.54 3.60 -1.29
N TYR A 15 2.17 3.25 -0.08
CA TYR A 15 1.91 1.86 0.29
C TYR A 15 0.63 1.77 1.11
N VAL A 16 -0.25 0.84 0.71
CA VAL A 16 -1.48 0.53 1.43
C VAL A 16 -1.34 -0.85 2.04
N GLY A 17 -1.51 -0.95 3.34
CA GLY A 17 -1.36 -2.21 4.06
C GLY A 17 -2.53 -2.51 4.97
N LYS A 18 -2.58 -3.75 5.42
CA LYS A 18 -3.62 -4.27 6.31
C LYS A 18 -2.98 -4.89 7.53
N THR A 19 -3.54 -4.66 8.72
CA THR A 19 -3.03 -5.24 9.95
C THR A 19 -4.10 -5.23 11.05
N ASN A 20 -4.02 -6.17 12.00
CA ASN A 20 -4.79 -6.09 13.24
C ASN A 20 -4.02 -5.35 14.34
N ASN A 21 -2.75 -5.05 14.13
CA ASN A 21 -1.94 -4.33 15.09
C ASN A 21 -1.18 -3.20 14.37
N PRO A 22 -1.83 -2.03 14.16
CA PRO A 22 -1.23 -0.95 13.38
C PRO A 22 0.04 -0.40 13.99
N GLU A 23 0.13 -0.30 15.32
CA GLU A 23 1.33 0.21 15.98
C GLU A 23 2.55 -0.66 15.65
N PHE A 24 2.43 -1.97 15.82
CA PHE A 24 3.51 -2.91 15.53
C PHE A 24 3.90 -2.88 14.06
N ARG A 25 2.92 -2.90 13.17
CA ARG A 25 3.18 -2.96 11.72
C ARG A 25 3.81 -1.68 11.20
N LEU A 26 3.34 -0.53 11.68
CA LEU A 26 3.92 0.76 11.31
C LEU A 26 5.37 0.87 11.78
N ASN A 27 5.66 0.43 13.01
CA ASN A 27 7.02 0.37 13.51
C ASN A 27 7.91 -0.51 12.63
N SER A 28 7.40 -1.65 12.17
CA SER A 28 8.14 -2.54 11.27
C SER A 28 8.50 -1.83 9.97
N HIS A 29 7.57 -1.11 9.36
CA HIS A 29 7.84 -0.36 8.13
C HIS A 29 8.89 0.74 8.34
N PHE A 30 8.75 1.52 9.40
CA PHE A 30 9.69 2.62 9.68
C PHE A 30 11.06 2.12 10.10
N ASN A 31 11.18 0.89 10.59
CA ASN A 31 12.43 0.25 10.94
C ASN A 31 13.02 -0.62 9.82
N SER A 32 12.53 -0.43 8.59
CA SER A 32 13.01 -1.14 7.39
C SER A 32 12.72 -2.65 7.38
N ASN A 33 11.74 -3.10 8.15
CA ASN A 33 11.31 -4.50 8.18
C ASN A 33 9.96 -4.70 7.50
N GLY A 34 9.60 -3.82 6.57
CA GLY A 34 8.34 -3.90 5.84
C GLY A 34 8.44 -4.71 4.56
N SER A 35 7.56 -4.40 3.61
CA SER A 35 7.54 -5.04 2.29
C SER A 35 8.73 -4.61 1.43
N GLU A 36 8.95 -5.30 0.31
CA GLU A 36 9.97 -4.88 -0.66
C GLU A 36 9.78 -3.42 -1.10
N TRP A 37 8.52 -3.03 -1.33
CA TRP A 37 8.20 -1.68 -1.77
C TRP A 37 8.61 -0.63 -0.74
N THR A 38 8.31 -0.86 0.54
CA THR A 38 8.65 0.07 1.61
C THR A 38 10.13 0.03 1.98
N ARG A 39 10.85 -1.03 1.61
CA ARG A 39 12.31 -1.07 1.76
C ARG A 39 13.01 -0.31 0.65
N LYS A 40 12.44 -0.34 -0.57
CA LYS A 40 12.98 0.40 -1.71
C LYS A 40 12.71 1.91 -1.60
N TYR A 41 11.50 2.26 -1.22
CA TYR A 41 11.07 3.65 -1.01
C TYR A 41 10.69 3.80 0.45
N LYS A 42 11.57 4.39 1.23
CA LYS A 42 11.39 4.41 2.69
C LYS A 42 10.20 5.25 3.12
N PRO A 43 9.45 4.81 4.13
CA PRO A 43 8.30 5.58 4.62
C PRO A 43 8.71 6.95 5.15
N ILE A 44 7.91 7.94 4.82
CA ILE A 44 8.07 9.31 5.31
C ILE A 44 7.07 9.60 6.41
N LYS A 45 5.79 9.29 6.16
CA LYS A 45 4.72 9.54 7.12
C LYS A 45 3.52 8.63 6.87
N VAL A 46 2.67 8.52 7.89
CA VAL A 46 1.35 7.88 7.77
C VAL A 46 0.37 8.92 7.25
N ILE A 47 -0.33 8.61 6.16
CA ILE A 47 -1.35 9.49 5.60
C ILE A 47 -2.69 9.27 6.30
N GLU A 48 -3.11 8.02 6.42
CA GLU A 48 -4.37 7.69 7.09
C GLU A 48 -4.35 6.27 7.64
N ILE A 49 -5.17 6.03 8.65
CA ILE A 49 -5.47 4.71 9.18
C ILE A 49 -6.98 4.60 9.24
N LYS A 50 -7.53 3.61 8.54
CA LYS A 50 -8.97 3.31 8.58
C LYS A 50 -9.19 2.09 9.47
N ASN A 51 -10.08 2.21 10.45
CA ASN A 51 -10.48 1.08 11.29
C ASN A 51 -11.75 0.42 10.74
N ASN A 52 -12.16 -0.69 11.35
CA ASN A 52 -13.38 -1.42 10.99
C ASN A 52 -13.46 -1.81 9.51
N CYS A 53 -12.33 -2.13 8.91
CA CYS A 53 -12.28 -2.61 7.53
C CYS A 53 -12.37 -4.13 7.49
N ASP A 54 -12.78 -4.68 6.35
CA ASP A 54 -12.73 -6.12 6.10
C ASP A 54 -11.53 -6.47 5.20
N ASN A 55 -11.36 -7.78 4.94
CA ASN A 55 -10.22 -8.25 4.17
C ASN A 55 -10.28 -7.87 2.69
N TYR A 56 -11.44 -7.42 2.19
CA TYR A 56 -11.60 -7.02 0.80
C TYR A 56 -11.31 -5.53 0.57
N ASP A 57 -11.28 -4.74 1.63
CA ASP A 57 -11.10 -3.30 1.53
C ASP A 57 -9.68 -2.92 1.12
N GLU A 58 -8.68 -3.74 1.41
CA GLU A 58 -7.28 -3.44 1.12
C GLU A 58 -7.05 -3.22 -0.38
N ASP A 59 -7.50 -4.13 -1.23
CA ASP A 59 -7.34 -4.00 -2.67
C ASP A 59 -8.14 -2.82 -3.22
N LYS A 60 -9.35 -2.61 -2.71
CA LYS A 60 -10.18 -1.48 -3.09
C LYS A 60 -9.49 -0.16 -2.81
N ILE A 61 -8.97 0.00 -1.62
CA ILE A 61 -8.28 1.24 -1.21
C ILE A 61 -6.98 1.41 -2.00
N THR A 62 -6.23 0.32 -2.23
CA THR A 62 -5.03 0.36 -3.06
C THR A 62 -5.34 0.90 -4.44
N ARG A 63 -6.42 0.43 -5.07
CA ARG A 63 -6.84 0.90 -6.39
C ARG A 63 -7.27 2.36 -6.37
N GLN A 64 -7.94 2.81 -5.32
CA GLN A 64 -8.30 4.21 -5.17
C GLN A 64 -7.07 5.11 -5.14
N TYR A 65 -6.02 4.70 -4.43
CA TYR A 65 -4.76 5.45 -4.41
C TYR A 65 -4.03 5.37 -5.75
N MET A 66 -4.10 4.23 -6.46
CA MET A 66 -3.55 4.10 -7.81
C MET A 66 -4.22 5.06 -8.79
N ASP A 67 -5.54 5.24 -8.69
CA ASP A 67 -6.27 6.20 -9.51
C ASP A 67 -5.83 7.63 -9.23
N LYS A 68 -5.55 7.94 -7.96
CA LYS A 68 -5.18 9.28 -7.54
C LYS A 68 -3.72 9.63 -7.86
N TYR A 69 -2.80 8.69 -7.63
CA TYR A 69 -1.36 8.95 -7.69
C TYR A 69 -0.63 8.21 -8.81
N GLY A 70 -1.31 7.33 -9.52
CA GLY A 70 -0.74 6.54 -10.60
C GLY A 70 -0.41 5.11 -10.19
N ILE A 71 -0.63 4.16 -11.11
CA ILE A 71 -0.44 2.73 -10.86
C ILE A 71 1.00 2.42 -10.45
N ASN A 72 1.98 3.08 -11.07
CA ASN A 72 3.39 2.80 -10.80
C ASN A 72 3.90 3.40 -9.50
N ASN A 73 3.09 4.19 -8.81
CA ASN A 73 3.49 4.89 -7.59
C ASN A 73 2.89 4.29 -6.33
N VAL A 74 1.97 3.31 -6.45
CA VAL A 74 1.24 2.76 -5.33
C VAL A 74 1.34 1.24 -5.33
N ARG A 75 1.59 0.66 -4.18
CA ARG A 75 1.54 -0.80 -3.96
C ARG A 75 0.75 -1.09 -2.70
N GLY A 76 0.22 -2.28 -2.61
CA GLY A 76 -0.54 -2.74 -1.46
C GLY A 76 -1.47 -3.88 -1.83
N GLY A 77 -2.11 -4.50 -0.83
CA GLY A 77 -3.02 -5.61 -1.06
C GLY A 77 -2.38 -6.72 -1.87
N SER A 78 -3.03 -7.09 -2.95
CA SER A 78 -2.53 -8.11 -3.89
C SER A 78 -1.45 -7.57 -4.84
N PHE A 79 -1.21 -6.26 -4.86
CA PHE A 79 -0.27 -5.61 -5.79
C PHE A 79 1.02 -5.26 -5.05
N VAL A 80 1.86 -6.26 -4.82
CA VAL A 80 3.04 -6.12 -3.95
C VAL A 80 4.38 -6.15 -4.69
N SER A 81 4.40 -6.52 -5.96
CA SER A 81 5.64 -6.58 -6.74
C SER A 81 6.16 -5.17 -7.03
N ILE A 82 7.47 -4.99 -6.97
CA ILE A 82 8.10 -3.70 -7.30
C ILE A 82 7.72 -3.28 -8.71
N LYS A 83 7.77 -4.22 -9.66
CA LYS A 83 7.33 -3.99 -11.04
C LYS A 83 6.14 -4.90 -11.32
N LEU A 84 5.00 -4.32 -11.67
CA LEU A 84 3.82 -5.08 -12.03
C LEU A 84 3.99 -5.68 -13.42
N ASP A 85 3.53 -6.92 -13.60
CA ASP A 85 3.57 -7.55 -14.92
C ASP A 85 2.52 -6.94 -15.84
N LYS A 86 2.63 -7.26 -17.15
CA LYS A 86 1.75 -6.71 -18.16
C LYS A 86 0.29 -7.08 -17.92
N ALA A 87 0.03 -8.32 -17.54
CA ALA A 87 -1.33 -8.78 -17.29
C ALA A 87 -1.99 -8.01 -16.14
N THR A 88 -1.27 -7.78 -15.04
CA THR A 88 -1.75 -7.00 -13.92
C THR A 88 -1.99 -5.54 -14.32
N LEU A 89 -1.06 -4.93 -15.06
CA LEU A 89 -1.20 -3.57 -15.54
C LEU A 89 -2.42 -3.42 -16.46
N ASP A 90 -2.62 -4.36 -17.37
CA ASP A 90 -3.76 -4.33 -18.28
C ASP A 90 -5.08 -4.44 -17.51
N THR A 91 -5.13 -5.31 -16.50
CA THR A 91 -6.31 -5.45 -15.65
C THR A 91 -6.62 -4.14 -14.91
N LEU A 92 -5.62 -3.51 -14.33
CA LEU A 92 -5.80 -2.24 -13.60
C LEU A 92 -6.24 -1.11 -14.52
N LYS A 93 -5.71 -1.04 -15.74
CA LYS A 93 -6.05 0.00 -16.69
C LYS A 93 -7.47 -0.11 -17.23
N LYS A 94 -8.07 -1.29 -17.22
CA LYS A 94 -9.42 -1.53 -17.69
C LYS A 94 -10.49 -1.20 -16.66
N MET A 95 -10.12 -0.86 -15.46
CA MET A 95 -11.06 -0.65 -14.36
C MET A 95 -11.41 0.85 -14.15
#